data_54e6aa2a12e8595a0a770b75fbcddcb6
#
_entry.id   54e6aa2a12e8595a0a770b75fbcddcb6
#
_cell.length_a   1.000
_cell.length_b   1.000
_cell.length_c   1.000
_cell.angle_alpha   90.00
_cell.angle_beta   90.00
_cell.angle_gamma   90.00
#
_symmetry.space_group_name_H-M   'P 1'
#
loop_
_entity.id
_entity.type
_entity.pdbx_description
1 polymer ?
#
loop_
_entity_poly.entity_id
_entity_poly.type
_entity_poly.pdbx_seq_one_letter_code
_entity_poly.pdbx_strand_id
1 'polypeptide(L)'
;LQNCAAITLGSGVGGGIIVNGRLLNGAHFQAGELSFMVLKMAKEMGFDDIAGTMGSAVRMVSQVIKAIGNEDETDGLAAFEAINSGNEQALKILRSYCWDVVGIIVNIQSVVDLTTIAIGGGISAQPILVEEINRAYDQFLDQMPMYKMTLTRPKIVEAKFKNDANLFGALYNLLLHVNGEKL
;
A
#
# COMPACT_ATOMS: atom_id res chain seq x y z
N LEU A 1 10.28 -15.26 3.80
CA LEU A 1 8.86 -15.30 3.40
C LEU A 1 8.77 -15.93 2.02
N GLN A 2 7.85 -16.89 1.83
CA GLN A 2 7.68 -17.58 0.54
C GLN A 2 6.54 -17.02 -0.29
N ASN A 3 5.44 -16.60 0.37
CA ASN A 3 4.29 -16.00 -0.28
C ASN A 3 3.99 -14.68 0.42
N CYS A 4 4.43 -13.59 -0.16
CA CYS A 4 4.29 -12.25 0.42
C CYS A 4 4.28 -11.18 -0.66
N ALA A 5 3.82 -9.98 -0.32
CA ALA A 5 3.94 -8.81 -1.16
C ALA A 5 4.50 -7.62 -0.39
N ALA A 6 5.13 -6.70 -1.11
CA ALA A 6 5.39 -5.35 -0.66
C ALA A 6 4.50 -4.39 -1.44
N ILE A 7 3.88 -3.43 -0.74
CA ILE A 7 3.13 -2.32 -1.33
C ILE A 7 3.84 -1.03 -0.92
N THR A 8 4.30 -0.25 -1.88
CA THR A 8 4.95 1.04 -1.62
C THR A 8 3.99 2.19 -1.88
N LEU A 9 3.78 3.01 -0.86
CA LEU A 9 2.85 4.16 -0.86
C LEU A 9 3.66 5.45 -0.98
N GLY A 10 3.59 6.08 -2.16
CA GLY A 10 4.32 7.31 -2.51
C GLY A 10 3.44 8.26 -3.32
N SER A 11 3.96 8.84 -4.41
CA SER A 11 3.16 9.64 -5.36
C SER A 11 2.09 8.79 -6.08
N GLY A 12 2.30 7.50 -6.14
CA GLY A 12 1.37 6.48 -6.58
C GLY A 12 1.54 5.23 -5.72
N VAL A 13 1.20 4.06 -6.26
CA VAL A 13 1.33 2.76 -5.59
C VAL A 13 2.27 1.89 -6.41
N GLY A 14 3.37 1.45 -5.78
CA GLY A 14 4.23 0.42 -6.33
C GLY A 14 4.01 -0.92 -5.64
N GLY A 15 4.51 -2.01 -6.25
CA GLY A 15 4.39 -3.32 -5.63
C GLY A 15 5.39 -4.33 -6.13
N GLY A 16 5.55 -5.38 -5.32
CA GLY A 16 6.31 -6.58 -5.68
C GLY A 16 5.71 -7.78 -4.97
N ILE A 17 5.56 -8.88 -5.68
CA ILE A 17 4.89 -10.09 -5.18
C ILE A 17 5.86 -11.26 -5.27
N ILE A 18 6.00 -12.00 -4.18
CA ILE A 18 6.79 -13.23 -4.10
C ILE A 18 5.82 -14.41 -3.93
N VAL A 19 5.96 -15.39 -4.81
CA VAL A 19 5.20 -16.64 -4.78
C VAL A 19 6.17 -17.82 -4.77
N ASN A 20 6.02 -18.72 -3.81
CA ASN A 20 6.91 -19.86 -3.64
C ASN A 20 8.40 -19.47 -3.57
N GLY A 21 8.69 -18.35 -2.90
CA GLY A 21 10.05 -17.85 -2.71
C GLY A 21 10.67 -17.16 -3.93
N ARG A 22 9.89 -16.94 -5.00
CA ARG A 22 10.37 -16.30 -6.24
C ARG A 22 9.59 -15.04 -6.54
N LEU A 23 10.28 -14.02 -7.04
CA LEU A 23 9.64 -12.80 -7.50
C LEU A 23 8.73 -13.10 -8.70
N LEU A 24 7.50 -12.65 -8.63
CA LEU A 24 6.54 -12.75 -9.72
C LEU A 24 6.86 -11.68 -10.78
N ASN A 25 7.42 -12.08 -11.90
CA ASN A 25 7.80 -11.15 -12.98
C ASN A 25 6.69 -10.97 -14.02
N GLY A 26 5.88 -12.01 -14.25
CA GLY A 26 4.90 -12.04 -15.35
C GLY A 26 5.57 -12.20 -16.71
N ALA A 27 4.75 -12.25 -17.76
CA ALA A 27 5.22 -12.48 -19.13
C ALA A 27 5.99 -11.27 -19.72
N HIS A 28 5.73 -10.07 -19.22
CA HIS A 28 6.28 -8.81 -19.72
C HIS A 28 6.97 -8.01 -18.61
N PHE A 29 7.36 -8.63 -17.51
CA PHE A 29 7.95 -7.99 -16.33
C PHE A 29 7.08 -6.89 -15.72
N GLN A 30 5.75 -7.05 -15.81
CA GLN A 30 4.75 -6.08 -15.32
C GLN A 30 3.96 -6.59 -14.12
N ALA A 31 4.25 -7.80 -13.61
CA ALA A 31 3.59 -8.30 -12.42
C ALA A 31 3.97 -7.44 -11.20
N GLY A 32 2.98 -7.12 -10.38
CA GLY A 32 3.18 -6.22 -9.25
C GLY A 32 3.03 -4.73 -9.57
N GLU A 33 2.68 -4.37 -10.83
CA GLU A 33 2.33 -2.99 -11.19
C GLU A 33 0.92 -2.66 -10.67
N LEU A 34 0.85 -2.45 -9.37
CA LEU A 34 -0.41 -2.29 -8.64
C LEU A 34 -1.13 -0.98 -8.95
N SER A 35 -0.41 0.02 -9.47
CA SER A 35 -0.97 1.35 -9.74
C SER A 35 -2.14 1.32 -10.73
N PHE A 36 -2.15 0.38 -11.66
CA PHE A 36 -3.22 0.23 -12.65
C PHE A 36 -4.39 -0.65 -12.20
N MET A 37 -4.35 -1.18 -10.98
CA MET A 37 -5.47 -1.94 -10.43
C MET A 37 -6.71 -1.03 -10.34
N VAL A 38 -7.80 -1.43 -10.96
CA VAL A 38 -9.08 -0.70 -10.91
C VAL A 38 -9.75 -1.01 -9.56
N LEU A 39 -9.97 0.02 -8.75
CA LEU A 39 -10.65 -0.10 -7.45
C LEU A 39 -12.11 0.30 -7.53
N LYS A 40 -12.47 1.17 -8.46
CA LYS A 40 -13.86 1.54 -8.73
C LYS A 40 -14.16 1.32 -10.21
N MET A 41 -15.13 0.46 -10.49
CA MET A 41 -15.59 0.24 -11.86
C MET A 41 -16.78 1.16 -12.13
N ALA A 42 -16.62 2.10 -13.05
CA ALA A 42 -17.67 3.01 -13.49
C ALA A 42 -17.86 2.92 -15.01
N LYS A 43 -18.97 3.46 -15.51
CA LYS A 43 -19.24 3.48 -16.94
C LYS A 43 -18.31 4.46 -17.69
N GLU A 44 -17.93 5.54 -17.01
CA GLU A 44 -16.90 6.47 -17.45
C GLU A 44 -15.77 6.40 -16.41
N MET A 45 -14.61 5.95 -16.83
CA MET A 45 -13.46 5.73 -15.96
C MET A 45 -12.43 6.83 -16.08
N GLY A 46 -11.78 7.16 -14.97
CA GLY A 46 -10.70 8.12 -14.89
C GLY A 46 -9.55 7.65 -13.99
N PHE A 47 -8.54 8.47 -13.90
CA PHE A 47 -7.40 8.20 -13.02
C PHE A 47 -7.80 8.13 -11.53
N ASP A 48 -8.95 8.68 -11.15
CA ASP A 48 -9.48 8.64 -9.77
C ASP A 48 -10.06 7.27 -9.39
N ASP A 49 -10.15 6.33 -10.34
CA ASP A 49 -10.75 5.01 -10.14
C ASP A 49 -9.70 3.89 -9.98
N ILE A 50 -8.41 4.24 -10.13
CA ILE A 50 -7.30 3.28 -10.05
C ILE A 50 -6.49 3.43 -8.76
N ALA A 51 -5.84 2.34 -8.38
CA ALA A 51 -5.03 2.24 -7.17
C ALA A 51 -3.92 3.29 -7.10
N GLY A 52 -3.30 3.63 -8.23
CA GLY A 52 -2.22 4.61 -8.28
C GLY A 52 -2.61 5.98 -7.73
N THR A 53 -3.82 6.44 -8.02
CA THR A 53 -4.34 7.71 -7.52
C THR A 53 -4.99 7.57 -6.14
N MET A 54 -5.80 6.53 -5.95
CA MET A 54 -6.52 6.31 -4.69
C MET A 54 -5.57 5.98 -3.53
N GLY A 55 -4.50 5.21 -3.79
CA GLY A 55 -3.46 4.88 -2.83
C GLY A 55 -2.28 5.87 -2.80
N SER A 56 -2.38 7.04 -3.44
CA SER A 56 -1.33 8.07 -3.41
C SER A 56 -1.20 8.71 -2.03
N ALA A 57 -0.06 8.50 -1.39
CA ALA A 57 0.29 9.12 -0.12
C ALA A 57 0.41 10.65 -0.24
N VAL A 58 0.96 11.13 -1.34
CA VAL A 58 1.08 12.58 -1.62
C VAL A 58 -0.30 13.23 -1.70
N ARG A 59 -1.26 12.58 -2.38
CA ARG A 59 -2.64 13.06 -2.47
C ARG A 59 -3.30 13.09 -1.08
N MET A 60 -3.13 12.05 -0.28
CA MET A 60 -3.66 11.99 1.08
C MET A 60 -3.09 13.12 1.95
N VAL A 61 -1.77 13.35 1.92
CA VAL A 61 -1.12 14.46 2.64
C VAL A 61 -1.69 15.81 2.20
N SER A 62 -1.77 16.08 0.89
CA SER A 62 -2.36 17.33 0.36
C SER A 62 -3.81 17.54 0.85
N GLN A 63 -4.63 16.48 0.88
CA GLN A 63 -5.99 16.57 1.39
C GLN A 63 -6.04 16.90 2.89
N VAL A 64 -5.15 16.30 3.70
CA VAL A 64 -5.05 16.62 5.14
C VAL A 64 -4.63 18.06 5.33
N ILE A 65 -3.59 18.50 4.63
CA ILE A 65 -3.05 19.87 4.73
C ILE A 65 -4.11 20.91 4.37
N LYS A 66 -4.87 20.70 3.30
CA LYS A 66 -6.00 21.56 2.94
C LYS A 66 -7.08 21.60 4.04
N ALA A 67 -7.38 20.44 4.61
CA ALA A 67 -8.41 20.33 5.65
C ALA A 67 -8.04 21.05 6.95
N ILE A 68 -6.73 21.13 7.27
CA ILE A 68 -6.24 21.87 8.46
C ILE A 68 -5.89 23.34 8.16
N GLY A 69 -6.05 23.80 6.89
CA GLY A 69 -5.83 25.20 6.51
C GLY A 69 -4.36 25.61 6.42
N ASN A 70 -3.43 24.66 6.15
CA ASN A 70 -2.04 24.97 5.90
C ASN A 70 -1.82 25.25 4.39
N GLU A 71 -0.90 26.15 4.06
CA GLU A 71 -0.64 26.61 2.69
C GLU A 71 0.32 25.66 1.93
N ASP A 72 1.21 24.96 2.62
CA ASP A 72 2.15 24.02 1.99
C ASP A 72 1.53 22.63 1.86
N GLU A 73 0.87 22.38 0.74
CA GLU A 73 0.21 21.11 0.44
C GLU A 73 1.13 19.87 0.47
N THR A 74 2.44 20.08 0.54
CA THR A 74 3.45 19.01 0.54
C THR A 74 4.00 18.69 1.92
N ASP A 75 3.59 19.43 2.94
CA ASP A 75 4.07 19.27 4.33
C ASP A 75 3.52 18.00 4.98
N GLY A 76 4.20 16.88 4.72
CA GLY A 76 3.88 15.59 5.31
C GLY A 76 4.06 15.55 6.83
N LEU A 77 4.96 16.38 7.39
CA LEU A 77 5.16 16.43 8.85
C LEU A 77 3.96 17.06 9.53
N ALA A 78 3.52 18.24 9.07
CA ALA A 78 2.33 18.91 9.59
C ALA A 78 1.07 18.03 9.42
N ALA A 79 0.93 17.31 8.30
CA ALA A 79 -0.18 16.39 8.10
C ALA A 79 -0.22 15.29 9.16
N PHE A 80 0.91 14.62 9.43
CA PHE A 80 0.96 13.57 10.44
C PHE A 80 0.96 14.08 11.87
N GLU A 81 1.42 15.31 12.13
CA GLU A 81 1.21 15.97 13.43
C GLU A 81 -0.27 16.17 13.71
N ALA A 82 -1.04 16.68 12.74
CA ALA A 82 -2.49 16.83 12.87
C ALA A 82 -3.19 15.47 13.08
N ILE A 83 -2.81 14.44 12.34
CA ILE A 83 -3.34 13.08 12.49
C ILE A 83 -3.05 12.56 13.90
N ASN A 84 -1.80 12.63 14.35
CA ASN A 84 -1.36 12.09 15.64
C ASN A 84 -1.91 12.87 16.83
N SER A 85 -2.23 14.17 16.67
CA SER A 85 -2.91 14.98 17.69
C SER A 85 -4.41 14.72 17.79
N GLY A 86 -4.97 13.88 16.90
CA GLY A 86 -6.38 13.51 16.95
C GLY A 86 -7.31 14.48 16.21
N ASN A 87 -6.80 15.32 15.28
CA ASN A 87 -7.67 16.17 14.46
C ASN A 87 -8.68 15.32 13.68
N GLU A 88 -9.97 15.54 13.90
CA GLU A 88 -11.03 14.69 13.37
C GLU A 88 -11.08 14.67 11.84
N GLN A 89 -10.83 15.81 11.18
CA GLN A 89 -10.84 15.91 9.72
C GLN A 89 -9.63 15.17 9.13
N ALA A 90 -8.45 15.34 9.71
CA ALA A 90 -7.23 14.64 9.30
C ALA A 90 -7.37 13.13 9.46
N LEU A 91 -7.90 12.67 10.59
CA LEU A 91 -8.17 11.24 10.83
C LEU A 91 -9.21 10.67 9.86
N LYS A 92 -10.25 11.42 9.53
CA LYS A 92 -11.26 10.99 8.55
C LYS A 92 -10.64 10.77 7.17
N ILE A 93 -9.74 11.66 6.74
CA ILE A 93 -9.02 11.53 5.46
C ILE A 93 -8.10 10.32 5.49
N LEU A 94 -7.28 10.14 6.55
CA LEU A 94 -6.42 8.98 6.70
C LEU A 94 -7.20 7.66 6.66
N ARG A 95 -8.34 7.58 7.35
CA ARG A 95 -9.20 6.39 7.38
C ARG A 95 -9.79 6.06 6.01
N SER A 96 -10.22 7.08 5.26
CA SER A 96 -10.69 6.89 3.89
C SER A 96 -9.57 6.37 2.99
N TYR A 97 -8.38 6.94 3.11
CA TYR A 97 -7.20 6.48 2.40
C TYR A 97 -6.82 5.03 2.75
N CYS A 98 -6.83 4.68 4.03
CA CYS A 98 -6.55 3.31 4.48
C CYS A 98 -7.59 2.31 3.93
N TRP A 99 -8.85 2.73 3.77
CA TRP A 99 -9.89 1.92 3.15
C TRP A 99 -9.57 1.62 1.67
N ASP A 100 -9.08 2.61 0.92
CA ASP A 100 -8.65 2.42 -0.47
C ASP A 100 -7.43 1.47 -0.55
N VAL A 101 -6.48 1.59 0.38
CA VAL A 101 -5.33 0.66 0.49
C VAL A 101 -5.80 -0.77 0.81
N VAL A 102 -6.81 -0.93 1.66
CA VAL A 102 -7.42 -2.24 1.94
C VAL A 102 -8.02 -2.85 0.67
N GLY A 103 -8.63 -2.05 -0.19
CA GLY A 103 -9.12 -2.51 -1.49
C GLY A 103 -8.01 -3.15 -2.34
N ILE A 104 -6.81 -2.54 -2.37
CA ILE A 104 -5.63 -3.12 -3.05
C ILE A 104 -5.25 -4.45 -2.39
N ILE A 105 -5.13 -4.48 -1.07
CA ILE A 105 -4.74 -5.67 -0.30
C ILE A 105 -5.70 -6.84 -0.54
N VAL A 106 -7.01 -6.59 -0.46
CA VAL A 106 -8.05 -7.61 -0.66
C VAL A 106 -8.00 -8.19 -2.06
N ASN A 107 -7.80 -7.35 -3.08
CA ASN A 107 -7.70 -7.80 -4.47
C ASN A 107 -6.47 -8.70 -4.69
N ILE A 108 -5.30 -8.30 -4.15
CA ILE A 108 -4.09 -9.14 -4.22
C ILE A 108 -4.32 -10.45 -3.47
N GLN A 109 -4.89 -10.39 -2.26
CA GLN A 109 -5.13 -11.57 -1.43
C GLN A 109 -6.06 -12.57 -2.13
N SER A 110 -7.09 -12.07 -2.80
CA SER A 110 -8.05 -12.91 -3.52
C SER A 110 -7.44 -13.65 -4.72
N VAL A 111 -6.34 -13.15 -5.28
CA VAL A 111 -5.69 -13.71 -6.47
C VAL A 111 -4.48 -14.59 -6.12
N VAL A 112 -3.73 -14.22 -5.07
CA VAL A 112 -2.39 -14.80 -4.84
C VAL A 112 -2.33 -15.63 -3.55
N ASP A 113 -3.18 -15.38 -2.55
CA ASP A 113 -3.19 -16.05 -1.23
C ASP A 113 -1.84 -15.90 -0.49
N LEU A 114 -1.60 -14.71 0.01
CA LEU A 114 -0.36 -14.33 0.67
C LEU A 114 -0.42 -14.52 2.19
N THR A 115 0.73 -14.83 2.79
CA THR A 115 0.86 -14.87 4.26
C THR A 115 1.15 -13.51 4.88
N THR A 116 1.81 -12.62 4.14
CA THR A 116 2.28 -11.33 4.66
C THR A 116 2.26 -10.26 3.57
N ILE A 117 1.82 -9.06 3.92
CA ILE A 117 1.89 -7.86 3.09
C ILE A 117 2.64 -6.79 3.86
N ALA A 118 3.76 -6.32 3.29
CA ALA A 118 4.60 -5.28 3.87
C ALA A 118 4.26 -3.92 3.25
N ILE A 119 3.96 -2.94 4.08
CA ILE A 119 3.65 -1.56 3.68
C ILE A 119 4.94 -0.73 3.76
N GLY A 120 5.37 -0.20 2.62
CA GLY A 120 6.55 0.64 2.46
C GLY A 120 6.21 2.01 1.90
N GLY A 121 7.24 2.81 1.59
CA GLY A 121 7.12 4.19 1.11
C GLY A 121 7.31 5.22 2.22
N GLY A 122 7.32 6.51 1.86
CA GLY A 122 7.70 7.59 2.77
C GLY A 122 6.86 7.71 4.04
N ILE A 123 5.56 7.44 3.94
CA ILE A 123 4.64 7.53 5.08
C ILE A 123 4.59 6.26 5.95
N SER A 124 5.23 5.16 5.51
CA SER A 124 5.17 3.88 6.25
C SER A 124 5.88 3.93 7.60
N ALA A 125 6.76 4.90 7.81
CA ALA A 125 7.43 5.15 9.09
C ALA A 125 6.49 5.67 10.19
N GLN A 126 5.26 6.03 9.84
CA GLN A 126 4.23 6.48 10.77
C GLN A 126 3.44 5.28 11.31
N PRO A 127 3.57 4.91 12.59
CA PRO A 127 2.92 3.71 13.14
C PRO A 127 1.40 3.70 12.94
N ILE A 128 0.77 4.85 13.08
CA ILE A 128 -0.68 5.02 12.91
C ILE A 128 -1.17 4.57 11.53
N LEU A 129 -0.33 4.65 10.49
CA LEU A 129 -0.72 4.22 9.15
C LEU A 129 -1.01 2.72 9.11
N VAL A 130 -0.07 1.90 9.58
CA VAL A 130 -0.21 0.44 9.56
C VAL A 130 -1.30 -0.01 10.52
N GLU A 131 -1.45 0.67 11.65
CA GLU A 131 -2.54 0.43 12.61
C GLU A 131 -3.92 0.69 11.97
N GLU A 132 -4.10 1.83 11.29
CA GLU A 132 -5.36 2.19 10.64
C GLU A 132 -5.64 1.28 9.41
N ILE A 133 -4.63 0.85 8.65
CA ILE A 133 -4.80 -0.15 7.58
C ILE A 133 -5.29 -1.48 8.16
N ASN A 134 -4.68 -1.98 9.25
CA ASN A 134 -5.11 -3.21 9.92
C ASN A 134 -6.55 -3.07 10.43
N ARG A 135 -6.90 -1.93 11.05
CA ARG A 135 -8.24 -1.65 11.53
C ARG A 135 -9.26 -1.63 10.38
N ALA A 136 -8.93 -0.97 9.28
CA ALA A 136 -9.79 -0.92 8.10
C ALA A 136 -9.98 -2.31 7.48
N TYR A 137 -8.94 -3.14 7.47
CA TYR A 137 -9.03 -4.52 6.99
C TYR A 137 -9.96 -5.37 7.86
N ASP A 138 -9.87 -5.24 9.18
CA ASP A 138 -10.77 -5.95 10.09
C ASP A 138 -12.23 -5.48 9.95
N GLN A 139 -12.45 -4.17 9.78
CA GLN A 139 -13.77 -3.61 9.47
C GLN A 139 -14.33 -4.15 8.13
N PHE A 140 -13.48 -4.28 7.11
CA PHE A 140 -13.88 -4.89 5.84
C PHE A 140 -14.34 -6.36 6.04
N LEU A 141 -13.60 -7.15 6.80
CA LEU A 141 -13.96 -8.53 7.08
C LEU A 141 -15.30 -8.63 7.85
N ASP A 142 -15.56 -7.72 8.77
CA ASP A 142 -16.82 -7.69 9.50
C ASP A 142 -18.02 -7.30 8.63
N GLN A 143 -17.81 -6.47 7.60
CA GLN A 143 -18.82 -6.13 6.60
C GLN A 143 -19.02 -7.22 5.54
N MET A 144 -18.03 -8.08 5.34
CA MET A 144 -18.00 -9.11 4.30
C MET A 144 -17.80 -10.52 4.89
N PRO A 145 -18.80 -11.10 5.56
CA PRO A 145 -18.66 -12.38 6.26
C PRO A 145 -18.19 -13.53 5.35
N MET A 146 -18.56 -13.51 4.07
CA MET A 146 -18.09 -14.51 3.10
C MET A 146 -16.57 -14.48 2.91
N TYR A 147 -15.97 -13.27 2.84
CA TYR A 147 -14.52 -13.12 2.79
C TYR A 147 -13.86 -13.65 4.07
N LYS A 148 -14.40 -13.29 5.23
CA LYS A 148 -13.91 -13.74 6.54
C LYS A 148 -13.91 -15.26 6.69
N MET A 149 -14.87 -15.94 6.08
CA MET A 149 -14.98 -17.40 6.11
C MET A 149 -14.09 -18.11 5.08
N THR A 150 -13.77 -17.45 3.97
CA THR A 150 -13.15 -18.07 2.79
C THR A 150 -11.67 -17.72 2.65
N LEU A 151 -11.28 -16.47 2.90
CA LEU A 151 -9.92 -16.00 2.71
C LEU A 151 -9.19 -15.90 4.05
N THR A 152 -7.95 -16.38 4.07
CA THR A 152 -7.08 -16.21 5.22
C THR A 152 -6.59 -14.76 5.30
N ARG A 153 -6.72 -14.13 6.47
CA ARG A 153 -6.21 -12.78 6.72
C ARG A 153 -4.69 -12.76 6.64
N PRO A 154 -4.06 -12.00 5.76
CA PRO A 154 -2.61 -11.85 5.74
C PRO A 154 -2.13 -11.01 6.93
N LYS A 155 -0.88 -11.17 7.32
CA LYS A 155 -0.21 -10.24 8.24
C LYS A 155 0.11 -8.96 7.47
N ILE A 156 -0.40 -7.82 7.93
CA ILE A 156 -0.10 -6.50 7.37
C ILE A 156 0.89 -5.83 8.32
N VAL A 157 2.09 -5.54 7.82
CA VAL A 157 3.22 -5.06 8.63
C VAL A 157 3.94 -3.89 7.95
N GLU A 158 4.69 -3.12 8.72
CA GLU A 158 5.61 -2.13 8.18
C GLU A 158 6.78 -2.82 7.45
N ALA A 159 7.19 -2.28 6.29
CA ALA A 159 8.36 -2.77 5.56
C ALA A 159 9.65 -2.39 6.30
N LYS A 160 10.53 -3.39 6.51
CA LYS A 160 11.76 -3.24 7.31
C LYS A 160 12.69 -2.12 6.82
N PHE A 161 12.82 -1.97 5.50
CA PHE A 161 13.81 -1.05 4.92
C PHE A 161 13.24 0.33 4.56
N LYS A 162 11.96 0.58 4.79
CA LYS A 162 11.31 1.89 4.59
C LYS A 162 11.71 2.53 3.24
N ASN A 163 12.28 3.73 3.27
CA ASN A 163 12.73 4.45 2.08
C ASN A 163 13.97 3.84 1.43
N ASP A 164 14.77 3.07 2.16
CA ASP A 164 16.00 2.44 1.65
C ASP A 164 15.72 1.13 0.90
N ALA A 165 14.47 0.67 0.86
CA ALA A 165 14.09 -0.58 0.21
C ALA A 165 14.55 -0.68 -1.26
N ASN A 166 14.50 0.42 -2.00
CA ASN A 166 14.95 0.48 -3.39
C ASN A 166 16.46 0.30 -3.52
N LEU A 167 17.26 0.87 -2.60
CA LEU A 167 18.72 0.72 -2.58
C LEU A 167 19.11 -0.72 -2.29
N PHE A 168 18.50 -1.32 -1.27
CA PHE A 168 18.72 -2.73 -0.94
C PHE A 168 18.28 -3.67 -2.07
N GLY A 169 17.15 -3.39 -2.70
CA GLY A 169 16.64 -4.16 -3.83
C GLY A 169 17.57 -4.08 -5.04
N ALA A 170 18.06 -2.89 -5.38
CA ALA A 170 19.01 -2.69 -6.48
C ALA A 170 20.35 -3.39 -6.20
N LEU A 171 20.88 -3.28 -4.97
CA LEU A 171 22.09 -3.97 -4.56
C LEU A 171 21.92 -5.50 -4.62
N TYR A 172 20.79 -6.01 -4.13
CA TYR A 172 20.50 -7.42 -4.16
C TYR A 172 20.44 -7.95 -5.59
N ASN A 173 19.74 -7.26 -6.49
CA ASN A 173 19.66 -7.61 -7.90
C ASN A 173 21.05 -7.61 -8.58
N LEU A 174 21.89 -6.60 -8.29
CA LEU A 174 23.26 -6.52 -8.79
C LEU A 174 24.10 -7.73 -8.33
N LEU A 175 24.01 -8.09 -7.03
CA LEU A 175 24.75 -9.21 -6.46
C LEU A 175 24.33 -10.56 -7.09
N LEU A 176 23.02 -10.76 -7.31
CA LEU A 176 22.54 -11.94 -8.02
C LEU A 176 23.10 -12.02 -9.43
N HIS A 177 23.08 -10.91 -10.15
CA HIS A 177 23.61 -10.86 -11.52
C HIS A 177 25.11 -11.16 -11.57
N VAL A 178 25.90 -10.59 -10.64
CA VAL A 178 27.35 -10.83 -10.53
C VAL A 178 27.64 -12.29 -10.18
N ASN A 179 26.82 -12.92 -9.36
CA ASN A 179 26.97 -14.32 -8.96
C ASN A 179 26.39 -15.32 -9.98
N GLY A 180 25.80 -14.85 -11.07
CA GLY A 180 25.15 -15.70 -12.08
C GLY A 180 23.83 -16.33 -11.61
N GLU A 181 23.24 -15.80 -10.56
CA GLU A 181 21.95 -16.20 -10.02
C GLU A 181 20.80 -15.38 -10.67
N LYS A 182 19.58 -15.93 -10.69
CA LYS A 182 18.38 -15.23 -11.19
C LYS A 182 17.38 -15.04 -10.05
N LEU A 183 16.69 -13.90 -10.07
CA LEU A 183 15.54 -13.61 -9.20
C LEU A 183 14.38 -14.59 -9.44
#